data_4a1b1c97a0ba3bdd5f45188b7e4ad05f
#
_entry.id   4a1b1c97a0ba3bdd5f45188b7e4ad05f
#
_cell.length_a   1.000
_cell.length_b   1.000
_cell.length_c   1.000
_cell.angle_alpha   90.00
_cell.angle_beta   90.00
_cell.angle_gamma   90.00
#
_symmetry.space_group_name_H-M   'P 1'
#
loop_
_entity.id
_entity.type
_entity.pdbx_description
1 polymer ?
#
loop_
_entity_poly.entity_id
_entity_poly.type
_entity_poly.pdbx_seq_one_letter_code
_entity_poly.pdbx_strand_id
1 'polypeptide(L)'
;SHPGPFNVLVSPRPHVVENTITDLEMHGKIFDLLGLEKSHYNKINIHCNGVYGDKKSAMDRFCENFERLSDSVKSRLTVENDDKASMYSVKDLMYIHERIGIPIVFDYHHHKFNTGGLSEEEALKLAISTWPKNIKPIVHYSESKALHEENDKLKPQAHSDYINHLPNLYGTGVDVMVEAKAKELAILPHMGKFNACAYSGLLNTQSYAE
;
A
#
# COMPACT_ATOMS: atom_id res chain seq x y z
N SER A 1 6.21 -7.06 -5.06
CA SER A 1 5.73 -6.65 -6.40
C SER A 1 4.44 -5.86 -6.31
N HIS A 2 4.16 -5.09 -7.34
CA HIS A 2 2.90 -4.38 -7.51
C HIS A 2 2.32 -4.77 -8.89
N PRO A 3 1.45 -5.79 -8.94
CA PRO A 3 0.79 -6.21 -10.18
C PRO A 3 -0.01 -5.06 -10.82
N GLY A 4 -0.23 -5.15 -12.12
CA GLY A 4 -0.97 -4.11 -12.85
C GLY A 4 -2.42 -3.93 -12.37
N PRO A 5 -3.07 -2.80 -12.73
CA PRO A 5 -4.41 -2.42 -12.24
C PRO A 5 -5.54 -3.32 -12.75
N PHE A 6 -5.21 -4.34 -13.53
CA PHE A 6 -6.20 -5.30 -14.06
C PHE A 6 -6.49 -6.46 -13.11
N ASN A 7 -5.80 -6.54 -11.96
CA ASN A 7 -6.05 -7.51 -10.91
C ASN A 7 -7.25 -7.06 -10.06
N VAL A 8 -8.41 -7.68 -10.30
CA VAL A 8 -9.70 -7.24 -9.75
C VAL A 8 -10.46 -8.40 -9.11
N LEU A 9 -10.09 -8.76 -7.87
CA LEU A 9 -10.77 -9.81 -7.11
C LEU A 9 -12.24 -9.47 -6.78
N VAL A 10 -12.61 -8.19 -6.79
CA VAL A 10 -13.98 -7.71 -6.53
C VAL A 10 -14.92 -7.88 -7.72
N SER A 11 -14.43 -8.29 -8.88
CA SER A 11 -15.22 -8.34 -10.11
C SER A 11 -16.40 -9.32 -10.01
N PRO A 12 -17.61 -8.92 -10.47
CA PRO A 12 -18.73 -9.85 -10.60
C PRO A 12 -18.61 -10.74 -11.85
N ARG A 13 -17.58 -10.55 -12.69
CA ARG A 13 -17.36 -11.29 -13.93
C ARG A 13 -16.38 -12.44 -13.70
N PRO A 14 -16.81 -13.72 -13.80
CA PRO A 14 -15.96 -14.86 -13.47
C PRO A 14 -14.62 -14.86 -14.23
N HIS A 15 -14.62 -14.60 -15.56
CA HIS A 15 -13.41 -14.60 -16.36
C HIS A 15 -12.38 -13.53 -15.91
N VAL A 16 -12.81 -12.38 -15.37
CA VAL A 16 -11.91 -11.35 -14.83
C VAL A 16 -11.25 -11.86 -13.55
N VAL A 17 -12.02 -12.54 -12.70
CA VAL A 17 -11.50 -13.14 -11.47
C VAL A 17 -10.51 -14.25 -11.78
N GLU A 18 -10.81 -15.14 -12.74
CA GLU A 18 -9.89 -16.22 -13.15
C GLU A 18 -8.57 -15.65 -13.69
N ASN A 19 -8.63 -14.62 -14.52
CA ASN A 19 -7.42 -13.96 -15.03
C ASN A 19 -6.61 -13.34 -13.88
N THR A 20 -7.30 -12.69 -12.93
CA THR A 20 -6.67 -12.11 -11.73
C THR A 20 -5.98 -13.18 -10.90
N ILE A 21 -6.66 -14.29 -10.60
CA ILE A 21 -6.07 -15.42 -9.87
C ILE A 21 -4.84 -15.93 -10.60
N THR A 22 -4.94 -16.16 -11.91
CA THR A 22 -3.82 -16.65 -12.72
C THR A 22 -2.59 -15.74 -12.66
N ASP A 23 -2.81 -14.41 -12.74
CA ASP A 23 -1.72 -13.44 -12.65
C ASP A 23 -1.10 -13.40 -11.24
N LEU A 24 -1.91 -13.39 -10.20
CA LEU A 24 -1.42 -13.43 -8.82
C LEU A 24 -0.64 -14.73 -8.50
N GLU A 25 -1.12 -15.87 -8.97
CA GLU A 25 -0.41 -17.16 -8.85
C GLU A 25 0.93 -17.15 -9.60
N MET A 26 1.03 -16.46 -10.74
CA MET A 26 2.30 -16.27 -11.43
C MET A 26 3.28 -15.45 -10.57
N HIS A 27 2.84 -14.39 -9.93
CA HIS A 27 3.67 -13.60 -8.99
C HIS A 27 4.12 -14.45 -7.80
N GLY A 28 3.22 -15.22 -7.20
CA GLY A 28 3.53 -16.15 -6.11
C GLY A 28 4.59 -17.18 -6.52
N LYS A 29 4.42 -17.79 -7.70
CA LYS A 29 5.37 -18.76 -8.25
C LYS A 29 6.75 -18.16 -8.54
N ILE A 30 6.81 -16.94 -9.06
CA ILE A 30 8.09 -16.25 -9.29
C ILE A 30 8.80 -16.06 -7.95
N PHE A 31 8.10 -15.62 -6.91
CA PHE A 31 8.69 -15.42 -5.58
C PHE A 31 9.17 -16.74 -4.94
N ASP A 32 8.43 -17.84 -5.14
CA ASP A 32 8.84 -19.15 -4.67
C ASP A 32 10.09 -19.65 -5.41
N LEU A 33 10.18 -19.44 -6.73
CA LEU A 33 11.36 -19.79 -7.53
C LEU A 33 12.60 -18.97 -7.18
N LEU A 34 12.41 -17.71 -6.72
CA LEU A 34 13.48 -16.88 -6.20
C LEU A 34 13.88 -17.24 -4.75
N GLY A 35 13.24 -18.22 -4.13
CA GLY A 35 13.50 -18.63 -2.76
C GLY A 35 13.06 -17.60 -1.71
N LEU A 36 12.15 -16.68 -2.05
CA LEU A 36 11.66 -15.67 -1.13
C LEU A 36 10.66 -16.26 -0.14
N GLU A 37 10.80 -15.88 1.12
CA GLU A 37 9.91 -16.33 2.20
C GLU A 37 8.44 -16.01 1.91
N LYS A 38 7.55 -16.94 2.28
CA LYS A 38 6.09 -16.77 2.23
C LYS A 38 5.64 -15.90 3.40
N SER A 39 5.81 -14.60 3.26
CA SER A 39 5.44 -13.61 4.27
C SER A 39 5.13 -12.26 3.64
N HIS A 40 4.39 -11.41 4.34
CA HIS A 40 4.09 -10.04 3.90
C HIS A 40 5.33 -9.13 3.80
N TYR A 41 6.52 -9.59 4.21
CA TYR A 41 7.78 -8.92 3.89
C TYR A 41 8.01 -8.93 2.37
N ASN A 42 7.78 -10.07 1.71
CA ASN A 42 7.87 -10.25 0.27
C ASN A 42 6.50 -10.06 -0.41
N LYS A 43 5.93 -8.89 -0.24
CA LYS A 43 4.54 -8.61 -0.60
C LYS A 43 4.21 -8.59 -2.08
N ILE A 44 2.98 -9.00 -2.38
CA ILE A 44 2.27 -8.76 -3.63
C ILE A 44 1.20 -7.73 -3.27
N ASN A 45 1.38 -6.47 -3.68
CA ASN A 45 0.48 -5.38 -3.31
C ASN A 45 -0.51 -5.09 -4.43
N ILE A 46 -1.81 -5.04 -4.14
CA ILE A 46 -2.85 -4.74 -5.12
C ILE A 46 -3.85 -3.73 -4.56
N HIS A 47 -4.59 -3.10 -5.46
CA HIS A 47 -5.81 -2.36 -5.12
C HIS A 47 -7.04 -3.27 -5.19
N CYS A 48 -8.10 -2.91 -4.44
CA CYS A 48 -9.39 -3.57 -4.65
C CYS A 48 -9.94 -3.33 -6.06
N ASN A 49 -9.73 -2.13 -6.59
CA ASN A 49 -10.30 -1.66 -7.86
C ASN A 49 -11.85 -1.80 -7.87
N GLY A 50 -12.58 -1.28 -8.74
CA GLY A 50 -14.01 -1.45 -9.05
C GLY A 50 -15.00 -1.62 -7.87
N VAL A 51 -16.10 -0.88 -7.89
CA VAL A 51 -17.18 -0.94 -6.87
C VAL A 51 -18.40 -1.70 -7.41
N TYR A 52 -18.62 -1.69 -8.71
CA TYR A 52 -19.71 -2.39 -9.40
C TYR A 52 -21.10 -2.09 -8.81
N GLY A 53 -21.34 -0.83 -8.42
CA GLY A 53 -22.62 -0.34 -7.91
C GLY A 53 -22.86 -0.56 -6.42
N ASP A 54 -22.17 -1.52 -5.79
CA ASP A 54 -22.26 -1.80 -4.35
C ASP A 54 -20.89 -2.15 -3.77
N LYS A 55 -20.33 -1.20 -3.01
CA LYS A 55 -19.01 -1.30 -2.40
C LYS A 55 -18.93 -2.48 -1.43
N LYS A 56 -19.98 -2.72 -0.64
CA LYS A 56 -19.99 -3.81 0.34
C LYS A 56 -19.96 -5.17 -0.36
N SER A 57 -20.85 -5.41 -1.33
CA SER A 57 -20.86 -6.65 -2.11
C SER A 57 -19.56 -6.87 -2.88
N ALA A 58 -18.88 -5.79 -3.31
CA ALA A 58 -17.59 -5.89 -3.94
C ALA A 58 -16.51 -6.37 -2.96
N MET A 59 -16.49 -5.84 -1.73
CA MET A 59 -15.57 -6.30 -0.68
C MET A 59 -15.87 -7.76 -0.24
N ASP A 60 -17.14 -8.17 -0.21
CA ASP A 60 -17.52 -9.56 0.05
C ASP A 60 -16.93 -10.49 -1.03
N ARG A 61 -17.05 -10.14 -2.32
CA ARG A 61 -16.45 -10.90 -3.41
C ARG A 61 -14.91 -10.93 -3.33
N PHE A 62 -14.27 -9.85 -2.86
CA PHE A 62 -12.83 -9.86 -2.61
C PHE A 62 -12.45 -10.95 -1.62
N CYS A 63 -13.14 -11.01 -0.48
CA CYS A 63 -12.90 -12.01 0.55
C CYS A 63 -13.14 -13.44 0.04
N GLU A 64 -14.24 -13.67 -0.69
CA GLU A 64 -14.57 -14.97 -1.28
C GLU A 64 -13.50 -15.43 -2.30
N ASN A 65 -13.07 -14.53 -3.18
CA ASN A 65 -12.07 -14.85 -4.20
C ASN A 65 -10.65 -14.97 -3.62
N PHE A 66 -10.35 -14.27 -2.53
CA PHE A 66 -9.09 -14.43 -1.79
C PHE A 66 -8.93 -15.88 -1.30
N GLU A 67 -9.99 -16.54 -0.86
CA GLU A 67 -9.94 -17.92 -0.38
C GLU A 67 -9.53 -18.93 -1.49
N ARG A 68 -9.68 -18.56 -2.75
CA ARG A 68 -9.30 -19.38 -3.91
C ARG A 68 -7.81 -19.29 -4.26
N LEU A 69 -7.07 -18.33 -3.67
CA LEU A 69 -5.64 -18.16 -3.89
C LEU A 69 -4.83 -19.22 -3.15
N SER A 70 -3.66 -19.56 -3.68
CA SER A 70 -2.71 -20.43 -2.99
C SER A 70 -2.12 -19.81 -1.73
N ASP A 71 -1.57 -20.64 -0.85
CA ASP A 71 -0.84 -20.16 0.34
C ASP A 71 0.35 -19.28 -0.05
N SER A 72 0.98 -19.53 -1.19
CA SER A 72 2.06 -18.71 -1.71
C SER A 72 1.64 -17.27 -1.95
N VAL A 73 0.42 -17.07 -2.46
CA VAL A 73 -0.14 -15.73 -2.71
C VAL A 73 -0.73 -15.15 -1.43
N LYS A 74 -1.59 -15.89 -0.71
CA LYS A 74 -2.26 -15.44 0.52
C LYS A 74 -1.28 -14.88 1.54
N SER A 75 -0.16 -15.57 1.76
CA SER A 75 0.86 -15.17 2.74
C SER A 75 1.64 -13.91 2.37
N ARG A 76 1.50 -13.44 1.13
CA ARG A 76 2.20 -12.28 0.59
C ARG A 76 1.29 -11.13 0.17
N LEU A 77 -0.02 -11.40 -0.02
CA LEU A 77 -0.94 -10.41 -0.55
C LEU A 77 -1.19 -9.29 0.46
N THR A 78 -1.10 -8.06 -0.02
CA THR A 78 -1.49 -6.85 0.71
C THR A 78 -2.43 -6.02 -0.16
N VAL A 79 -3.23 -5.18 0.47
CA VAL A 79 -4.18 -4.30 -0.22
C VAL A 79 -3.89 -2.83 0.11
N GLU A 80 -4.00 -1.97 -0.90
CA GLU A 80 -3.70 -0.55 -0.78
C GLU A 80 -4.95 0.30 -0.92
N ASN A 81 -5.01 1.44 -0.22
CA ASN A 81 -6.09 2.41 -0.37
C ASN A 81 -6.03 3.12 -1.73
N ASP A 82 -7.21 3.49 -2.25
CA ASP A 82 -7.38 4.09 -3.57
C ASP A 82 -7.47 5.63 -3.52
N ASP A 83 -7.13 6.29 -4.63
CA ASP A 83 -7.12 7.74 -4.85
C ASP A 83 -8.48 8.35 -5.24
N LYS A 84 -9.53 7.54 -5.36
CA LYS A 84 -10.86 8.02 -5.78
C LYS A 84 -11.85 7.89 -4.63
N ALA A 85 -12.57 8.96 -4.33
CA ALA A 85 -13.58 8.97 -3.27
C ALA A 85 -14.69 7.90 -3.43
N SER A 86 -14.94 7.42 -4.66
CA SER A 86 -15.86 6.31 -4.93
C SER A 86 -15.27 4.92 -4.65
N MET A 87 -13.94 4.83 -4.49
CA MET A 87 -13.19 3.59 -4.26
C MET A 87 -12.93 3.38 -2.75
N TYR A 88 -11.88 2.67 -2.40
CA TYR A 88 -11.65 2.14 -1.07
C TYR A 88 -10.63 2.98 -0.30
N SER A 89 -11.10 3.67 0.73
CA SER A 89 -10.24 4.31 1.74
C SER A 89 -9.67 3.24 2.69
N VAL A 90 -8.68 3.62 3.53
CA VAL A 90 -8.20 2.73 4.61
C VAL A 90 -9.34 2.23 5.48
N LYS A 91 -10.29 3.12 5.82
CA LYS A 91 -11.47 2.76 6.63
C LYS A 91 -12.34 1.68 5.96
N ASP A 92 -12.54 1.75 4.65
CA ASP A 92 -13.27 0.73 3.90
C ASP A 92 -12.51 -0.60 3.90
N LEU A 93 -11.18 -0.57 3.72
CA LEU A 93 -10.34 -1.77 3.68
C LEU A 93 -10.28 -2.52 5.01
N MET A 94 -10.56 -1.87 6.14
CA MET A 94 -10.68 -2.55 7.43
C MET A 94 -11.74 -3.65 7.40
N TYR A 95 -12.83 -3.48 6.63
CA TYR A 95 -13.83 -4.52 6.45
C TYR A 95 -13.25 -5.81 5.86
N ILE A 96 -12.32 -5.68 4.89
CA ILE A 96 -11.63 -6.83 4.29
C ILE A 96 -10.63 -7.42 5.29
N HIS A 97 -9.82 -6.56 5.93
CA HIS A 97 -8.84 -6.99 6.94
C HIS A 97 -9.50 -7.81 8.07
N GLU A 98 -10.60 -7.33 8.64
CA GLU A 98 -11.31 -8.01 9.74
C GLU A 98 -11.82 -9.40 9.35
N ARG A 99 -12.04 -9.67 8.07
CA ARG A 99 -12.55 -10.95 7.56
C ARG A 99 -11.48 -11.94 7.17
N ILE A 100 -10.39 -11.49 6.57
CA ILE A 100 -9.36 -12.36 5.99
C ILE A 100 -7.93 -12.08 6.48
N GLY A 101 -7.75 -11.11 7.37
CA GLY A 101 -6.44 -10.79 7.96
C GLY A 101 -5.42 -10.14 7.02
N ILE A 102 -5.82 -9.70 5.81
CA ILE A 102 -4.92 -9.10 4.84
C ILE A 102 -4.37 -7.76 5.35
N PRO A 103 -3.04 -7.49 5.32
CA PRO A 103 -2.49 -6.21 5.72
C PRO A 103 -2.81 -5.10 4.72
N ILE A 104 -2.97 -3.87 5.23
CA ILE A 104 -3.23 -2.67 4.45
C ILE A 104 -1.93 -1.89 4.27
N VAL A 105 -1.56 -1.62 3.02
CA VAL A 105 -0.51 -0.66 2.66
C VAL A 105 -1.14 0.72 2.60
N PHE A 106 -0.63 1.66 3.41
CA PHE A 106 -1.09 3.05 3.40
C PHE A 106 -0.36 3.83 2.31
N ASP A 107 -1.10 4.36 1.34
CA ASP A 107 -0.57 5.33 0.39
C ASP A 107 -1.01 6.74 0.80
N TYR A 108 -0.01 7.60 1.07
CA TYR A 108 -0.20 9.00 1.48
C TYR A 108 -0.84 9.86 0.40
N HIS A 109 -0.46 9.64 -0.86
CA HIS A 109 -0.96 10.42 -1.97
C HIS A 109 -2.42 10.10 -2.26
N HIS A 110 -2.77 8.82 -2.26
CA HIS A 110 -4.15 8.36 -2.43
C HIS A 110 -5.04 8.85 -1.29
N HIS A 111 -4.55 8.82 -0.06
CA HIS A 111 -5.29 9.29 1.10
C HIS A 111 -5.71 10.75 0.99
N LYS A 112 -4.91 11.62 0.37
CA LYS A 112 -5.27 13.05 0.15
C LYS A 112 -6.56 13.21 -0.64
N PHE A 113 -6.90 12.26 -1.51
CA PHE A 113 -8.10 12.29 -2.37
C PHE A 113 -9.24 11.43 -1.85
N ASN A 114 -8.95 10.47 -0.97
CA ASN A 114 -9.93 9.54 -0.43
C ASN A 114 -9.64 9.22 1.05
N THR A 115 -9.93 10.19 1.92
CA THR A 115 -9.62 10.09 3.36
C THR A 115 -10.50 9.09 4.12
N GLY A 116 -11.68 8.75 3.60
CA GLY A 116 -12.68 7.98 4.35
C GLY A 116 -13.14 8.65 5.66
N GLY A 117 -12.87 9.97 5.80
CA GLY A 117 -13.17 10.75 7.00
C GLY A 117 -12.15 10.63 8.13
N LEU A 118 -10.97 10.04 7.86
CA LEU A 118 -9.85 9.95 8.79
C LEU A 118 -8.80 11.03 8.48
N SER A 119 -8.11 11.51 9.51
CA SER A 119 -6.87 12.27 9.32
C SER A 119 -5.76 11.36 8.79
N GLU A 120 -4.69 11.95 8.26
CA GLU A 120 -3.52 11.21 7.74
C GLU A 120 -2.90 10.33 8.84
N GLU A 121 -2.74 10.87 10.06
CA GLU A 121 -2.21 10.14 11.21
C GLU A 121 -3.09 8.95 11.62
N GLU A 122 -4.41 9.16 11.70
CA GLU A 122 -5.37 8.10 12.06
C GLU A 122 -5.35 6.99 11.01
N ALA A 123 -5.39 7.34 9.72
CA ALA A 123 -5.38 6.37 8.64
C ALA A 123 -4.07 5.57 8.59
N LEU A 124 -2.92 6.25 8.76
CA LEU A 124 -1.62 5.59 8.85
C LEU A 124 -1.56 4.59 9.99
N LYS A 125 -1.92 5.02 11.21
CA LYS A 125 -1.90 4.15 12.40
C LYS A 125 -2.87 2.98 12.27
N LEU A 126 -4.04 3.22 11.67
CA LEU A 126 -5.02 2.18 11.42
C LEU A 126 -4.48 1.14 10.42
N ALA A 127 -3.88 1.56 9.31
CA ALA A 127 -3.26 0.65 8.35
C ALA A 127 -2.10 -0.15 8.98
N ILE A 128 -1.22 0.50 9.75
CA ILE A 128 -0.12 -0.17 10.47
C ILE A 128 -0.64 -1.25 11.42
N SER A 129 -1.76 -1.01 12.11
CA SER A 129 -2.34 -1.97 13.05
C SER A 129 -2.75 -3.30 12.42
N THR A 130 -2.91 -3.34 11.08
CA THR A 130 -3.27 -4.56 10.32
C THR A 130 -2.08 -5.48 10.04
N TRP A 131 -0.85 -5.02 10.27
CA TRP A 131 0.37 -5.77 9.96
C TRP A 131 0.75 -6.75 11.07
N PRO A 132 1.29 -7.92 10.71
CA PRO A 132 1.87 -8.85 11.70
C PRO A 132 2.98 -8.16 12.50
N LYS A 133 3.01 -8.37 13.82
CA LYS A 133 3.97 -7.71 14.74
C LYS A 133 5.45 -7.94 14.41
N ASN A 134 5.75 -9.06 13.77
CA ASN A 134 7.12 -9.45 13.38
C ASN A 134 7.51 -8.94 11.98
N ILE A 135 6.64 -8.23 11.28
CA ILE A 135 6.91 -7.69 9.95
C ILE A 135 6.80 -6.17 10.01
N LYS A 136 7.85 -5.49 9.59
CA LYS A 136 7.86 -4.03 9.50
C LYS A 136 6.90 -3.60 8.40
N PRO A 137 5.89 -2.76 8.71
CA PRO A 137 4.95 -2.27 7.72
C PRO A 137 5.65 -1.45 6.65
N ILE A 138 5.10 -1.45 5.44
CA ILE A 138 5.49 -0.53 4.37
C ILE A 138 4.35 0.42 4.07
N VAL A 139 4.69 1.63 3.70
CA VAL A 139 3.78 2.66 3.21
C VAL A 139 4.26 3.15 1.85
N HIS A 140 3.33 3.63 1.02
CA HIS A 140 3.66 4.27 -0.25
C HIS A 140 3.59 5.78 -0.12
N TYR A 141 4.50 6.47 -0.78
CA TYR A 141 4.56 7.92 -0.80
C TYR A 141 4.87 8.44 -2.20
N SER A 142 4.07 9.38 -2.63
CA SER A 142 4.31 10.15 -3.85
C SER A 142 3.77 11.57 -3.68
N GLU A 143 4.08 12.44 -4.64
CA GLU A 143 3.58 13.80 -4.70
C GLU A 143 2.85 14.04 -6.01
N SER A 144 1.98 15.06 -6.04
CA SER A 144 1.19 15.41 -7.21
C SER A 144 2.07 16.06 -8.29
N LYS A 145 2.04 15.51 -9.50
CA LYS A 145 2.70 16.10 -10.68
C LYS A 145 2.10 17.46 -11.01
N ALA A 146 0.79 17.63 -10.87
CA ALA A 146 0.12 18.89 -11.13
C ALA A 146 0.64 20.03 -10.25
N LEU A 147 0.89 19.73 -8.95
CA LEU A 147 1.45 20.72 -8.01
C LEU A 147 2.93 21.02 -8.30
N HIS A 148 3.73 19.99 -8.65
CA HIS A 148 5.16 20.17 -8.98
C HIS A 148 5.39 21.00 -10.24
N GLU A 149 4.53 20.84 -11.25
CA GLU A 149 4.63 21.51 -12.54
C GLU A 149 3.75 22.78 -12.60
N GLU A 150 3.07 23.14 -11.52
CA GLU A 150 2.11 24.26 -11.47
C GLU A 150 1.13 24.23 -12.65
N ASN A 151 0.63 23.03 -13.00
CA ASN A 151 -0.13 22.77 -14.19
C ASN A 151 -1.51 22.16 -13.89
N ASP A 152 -2.53 23.01 -13.85
CA ASP A 152 -3.92 22.63 -13.57
C ASP A 152 -4.57 21.72 -14.62
N LYS A 153 -3.92 21.52 -15.78
CA LYS A 153 -4.41 20.59 -16.82
C LYS A 153 -4.07 19.13 -16.51
N LEU A 154 -3.14 18.91 -15.60
CA LEU A 154 -2.79 17.57 -15.12
C LEU A 154 -3.74 17.12 -14.02
N LYS A 155 -4.03 15.83 -14.00
CA LYS A 155 -4.82 15.24 -12.89
C LYS A 155 -4.03 15.39 -11.60
N PRO A 156 -4.64 15.88 -10.50
CA PRO A 156 -3.96 16.00 -9.21
C PRO A 156 -3.41 14.66 -8.68
N GLN A 157 -4.05 13.55 -9.05
CA GLN A 157 -3.63 12.18 -8.69
C GLN A 157 -2.41 11.69 -9.47
N ALA A 158 -2.00 12.37 -10.54
CA ALA A 158 -0.82 11.96 -11.29
C ALA A 158 0.44 12.10 -10.42
N HIS A 159 1.25 11.03 -10.36
CA HIS A 159 2.49 10.99 -9.61
C HIS A 159 3.56 11.86 -10.26
N SER A 160 4.26 12.65 -9.47
CA SER A 160 5.34 13.51 -9.93
C SER A 160 6.59 12.70 -10.30
N ASP A 161 7.52 13.32 -11.03
CA ASP A 161 8.79 12.70 -11.39
C ASP A 161 9.73 12.64 -10.17
N TYR A 162 9.61 13.59 -9.25
CA TYR A 162 10.43 13.73 -8.04
C TYR A 162 9.57 13.93 -6.81
N ILE A 163 10.18 13.87 -5.62
CA ILE A 163 9.59 14.30 -4.35
C ILE A 163 10.37 15.49 -3.80
N ASN A 164 9.68 16.45 -3.19
CA ASN A 164 10.29 17.61 -2.53
C ASN A 164 10.36 17.43 -1.01
N HIS A 165 9.47 16.59 -0.47
CA HIS A 165 9.31 16.39 0.96
C HIS A 165 9.39 14.91 1.32
N LEU A 166 9.68 14.64 2.58
CA LEU A 166 9.51 13.32 3.17
C LEU A 166 8.14 13.25 3.86
N PRO A 167 7.49 12.07 3.88
CA PRO A 167 6.23 11.92 4.60
C PRO A 167 6.41 12.11 6.10
N ASN A 168 5.39 12.63 6.77
CA ASN A 168 5.34 12.60 8.21
C ASN A 168 4.99 11.18 8.67
N LEU A 169 5.89 10.55 9.40
CA LEU A 169 5.70 9.17 9.88
C LEU A 169 5.02 9.12 11.25
N TYR A 170 4.70 10.27 11.87
CA TYR A 170 4.01 10.36 13.18
C TYR A 170 4.62 9.46 14.27
N GLY A 171 5.96 9.32 14.26
CA GLY A 171 6.69 8.48 15.21
C GLY A 171 6.56 6.97 14.98
N THR A 172 6.00 6.54 13.86
CA THR A 172 5.88 5.11 13.53
C THR A 172 7.14 4.56 12.88
N GLY A 173 7.42 3.28 13.10
CA GLY A 173 8.56 2.59 12.51
C GLY A 173 8.15 1.84 11.24
N VAL A 174 8.00 2.54 10.11
CA VAL A 174 7.61 1.96 8.82
C VAL A 174 8.71 2.08 7.79
N ASP A 175 8.68 1.23 6.75
CA ASP A 175 9.45 1.42 5.53
C ASP A 175 8.63 2.27 4.55
N VAL A 176 9.31 3.13 3.80
CA VAL A 176 8.67 4.01 2.82
C VAL A 176 9.07 3.60 1.41
N MET A 177 8.10 3.22 0.60
CA MET A 177 8.26 3.05 -0.84
C MET A 177 7.90 4.36 -1.53
N VAL A 178 8.88 4.98 -2.16
CA VAL A 178 8.65 6.20 -2.93
C VAL A 178 8.23 5.84 -4.36
N GLU A 179 7.05 6.29 -4.74
CA GLU A 179 6.50 6.11 -6.09
C GLU A 179 6.67 7.38 -6.93
N ALA A 180 7.88 7.62 -7.40
CA ALA A 180 8.21 8.73 -8.29
C ALA A 180 8.74 8.21 -9.63
N LYS A 181 8.41 8.89 -10.73
CA LYS A 181 8.78 8.43 -12.08
C LYS A 181 10.29 8.46 -12.34
N ALA A 182 11.03 9.35 -11.70
CA ALA A 182 12.48 9.40 -11.75
C ALA A 182 13.18 8.33 -10.88
N LYS A 183 12.39 7.47 -10.20
CA LYS A 183 12.86 6.32 -9.41
C LYS A 183 13.95 6.71 -8.40
N GLU A 184 15.12 6.03 -8.45
CA GLU A 184 16.25 6.30 -7.56
C GLU A 184 16.72 7.76 -7.58
N LEU A 185 16.61 8.46 -8.70
CA LEU A 185 16.98 9.87 -8.81
C LEU A 185 16.11 10.78 -7.95
N ALA A 186 14.86 10.36 -7.70
CA ALA A 186 13.95 11.09 -6.81
C ALA A 186 14.33 10.93 -5.33
N ILE A 187 15.03 9.87 -4.97
CA ILE A 187 15.37 9.53 -3.57
C ILE A 187 16.76 10.03 -3.20
N LEU A 188 17.73 10.00 -4.11
CA LEU A 188 19.12 10.35 -3.85
C LEU A 188 19.32 11.67 -3.08
N PRO A 189 18.60 12.77 -3.40
CA PRO A 189 18.72 14.03 -2.66
C PRO A 189 18.28 13.95 -1.19
N HIS A 190 17.51 12.92 -0.83
CA HIS A 190 16.92 12.75 0.49
C HIS A 190 17.62 11.68 1.35
N MET A 191 18.57 10.90 0.79
CA MET A 191 19.21 9.77 1.47
C MET A 191 19.86 10.17 2.81
N GLY A 192 20.52 11.31 2.87
CA GLY A 192 21.12 11.82 4.11
C GLY A 192 20.10 12.14 5.21
N LYS A 193 18.91 12.60 4.82
CA LYS A 193 17.82 12.93 5.74
C LYS A 193 17.14 11.67 6.30
N PHE A 194 16.97 10.64 5.48
CA PHE A 194 16.44 9.35 5.94
C PHE A 194 17.35 8.71 7.00
N ASN A 195 18.66 8.74 6.81
CA ASN A 195 19.61 8.22 7.78
C ASN A 195 19.57 9.01 9.10
N ALA A 196 19.44 10.34 9.07
CA ALA A 196 19.34 11.16 10.27
C ALA A 196 18.05 10.84 11.09
N CYS A 197 16.92 10.59 10.46
CA CYS A 197 15.68 10.17 11.14
C CYS A 197 15.77 8.77 11.77
N ALA A 198 16.49 7.84 11.13
CA ALA A 198 16.69 6.49 11.68
C ALA A 198 17.60 6.50 12.92
N TYR A 199 18.58 7.39 12.98
CA TYR A 199 19.52 7.50 14.11
C TYR A 199 18.98 8.31 15.30
N SER A 200 18.08 9.26 15.09
CA SER A 200 17.49 10.05 16.19
C SER A 200 16.62 9.23 17.13
N GLY A 201 16.02 8.13 16.65
CA GLY A 201 15.29 7.18 17.47
C GLY A 201 16.17 6.24 18.33
N LEU A 202 17.44 6.06 17.96
CA LEU A 202 18.38 5.19 18.67
C LEU A 202 19.20 5.91 19.74
N LEU A 203 19.31 7.24 19.68
CA LEU A 203 20.08 8.03 20.64
C LEU A 203 19.32 8.36 21.93
N ASN A 204 18.03 8.09 22.02
CA ASN A 204 17.22 8.32 23.21
C ASN A 204 17.12 7.11 24.16
N THR A 205 17.87 6.01 23.94
CA THR A 205 17.84 4.83 24.81
C THR A 205 19.13 4.60 25.60
N GLN A 206 20.08 5.58 25.62
CA GLN A 206 21.27 5.48 26.49
C GLN A 206 21.38 6.71 27.40
N SER A 207 20.55 6.78 28.42
CA SER A 207 20.81 7.53 29.64
C SER A 207 20.05 6.95 30.82
N TYR A 208 20.42 5.71 31.22
CA TYR A 208 20.20 5.22 32.56
C TYR A 208 21.34 4.23 32.88
N ALA A 209 22.46 4.75 33.38
CA ALA A 209 23.39 4.08 34.22
C ALA A 209 24.38 5.10 34.78
N GLU A 210 24.05 5.70 35.93
CA GLU A 210 24.93 6.00 37.08
C GLU A 210 24.07 6.20 38.32
#